data_84faba0e081f2611915afba1dd4ab411
#
_entry.id   84faba0e081f2611915afba1dd4ab411
#
_cell.length_a   1.000
_cell.length_b   1.000
_cell.length_c   1.000
_cell.angle_alpha   90.00
_cell.angle_beta   90.00
_cell.angle_gamma   90.00
#
_symmetry.space_group_name_H-M   'P 1'
#
loop_
_entity.id
_entity.type
_entity.pdbx_description
1 polymer ?
#
loop_
_entity_poly.entity_id
_entity_poly.type
_entity_poly.pdbx_seq_one_letter_code
_entity_poly.pdbx_strand_id
1 'polypeptide(L)'
;HTRLLFAETIGNPCLDVTDVERLAEIAHAHKIPLILDNTTATAYLFQGLKHGADIVVNSSSKYINGSSNSISGILTYSGRFQWDSEMYPQIAAYKKFGPMAYIARLRNSLFRDTGACLAPMNAYLNLIGMETLGLRMERQCSNALELAQWLEETYPSVTVNYPGLKSSNWYEISEKQFSRGYGCLLYTSPSPR
;
A
#
# COMPACT_ATOMS: atom_id res chain seq x y z
N HIS A 1 -18.13 -9.65 -14.42
CA HIS A 1 -16.93 -10.49 -14.59
C HIS A 1 -15.68 -9.92 -13.90
N THR A 2 -15.87 -9.29 -12.72
CA THR A 2 -14.76 -8.79 -11.89
C THR A 2 -13.89 -9.96 -11.44
N ARG A 3 -12.56 -9.80 -11.50
CA ARG A 3 -11.58 -10.85 -11.16
C ARG A 3 -10.74 -10.51 -9.94
N LEU A 4 -10.66 -9.25 -9.55
CA LEU A 4 -9.96 -8.79 -8.38
C LEU A 4 -10.49 -7.41 -7.97
N LEU A 5 -10.25 -7.02 -6.72
CA LEU A 5 -10.30 -5.63 -6.31
C LEU A 5 -8.87 -5.11 -6.11
N PHE A 6 -8.65 -3.86 -6.53
CA PHE A 6 -7.39 -3.15 -6.33
C PHE A 6 -7.69 -1.82 -5.66
N ALA A 7 -6.98 -1.50 -4.59
CA ALA A 7 -7.12 -0.24 -3.88
C ALA A 7 -5.77 0.25 -3.36
N GLU A 8 -5.66 1.55 -3.10
CA GLU A 8 -4.55 2.12 -2.33
C GLU A 8 -4.97 2.25 -0.87
N THR A 9 -4.06 1.99 0.07
CA THR A 9 -4.33 2.17 1.52
C THR A 9 -4.65 3.63 1.83
N ILE A 10 -3.86 4.55 1.30
CA ILE A 10 -4.07 5.99 1.28
C ILE A 10 -3.87 6.43 -0.16
N GLY A 11 -4.92 6.94 -0.78
CA GLY A 11 -4.93 7.34 -2.19
C GLY A 11 -4.06 8.58 -2.47
N ASN A 12 -3.50 8.65 -3.65
CA ASN A 12 -2.76 9.82 -4.12
C ASN A 12 -3.33 10.26 -5.48
N PRO A 13 -3.84 11.50 -5.62
CA PRO A 13 -3.62 12.67 -4.76
C PRO A 13 -4.70 12.97 -3.73
N CYS A 14 -5.85 12.31 -3.76
CA CYS A 14 -7.03 12.72 -2.98
C CYS A 14 -6.90 12.41 -1.48
N LEU A 15 -5.94 11.59 -1.06
CA LEU A 15 -5.72 11.15 0.32
C LEU A 15 -6.93 10.48 0.96
N ASP A 16 -7.80 9.91 0.12
CA ASP A 16 -8.88 9.04 0.56
C ASP A 16 -8.30 7.77 1.22
N VAL A 17 -8.92 7.36 2.33
CA VAL A 17 -8.48 6.19 3.09
C VAL A 17 -9.42 5.03 2.86
N THR A 18 -8.89 3.95 2.34
CA THR A 18 -9.67 2.73 2.10
C THR A 18 -9.93 1.97 3.40
N ASP A 19 -11.21 1.64 3.70
CA ASP A 19 -11.54 0.64 4.72
C ASP A 19 -11.16 -0.75 4.18
N VAL A 20 -9.94 -1.17 4.49
CA VAL A 20 -9.33 -2.38 3.92
C VAL A 20 -10.06 -3.63 4.39
N GLU A 21 -10.46 -3.70 5.65
CA GLU A 21 -11.18 -4.87 6.20
C GLU A 21 -12.54 -5.04 5.50
N ARG A 22 -13.27 -3.93 5.35
CA ARG A 22 -14.56 -3.97 4.67
C ARG A 22 -14.43 -4.33 3.19
N LEU A 23 -13.39 -3.82 2.52
CA LEU A 23 -13.14 -4.14 1.12
C LEU A 23 -12.72 -5.60 0.94
N ALA A 24 -11.94 -6.15 1.89
CA ALA A 24 -11.57 -7.57 1.91
C ALA A 24 -12.80 -8.47 2.09
N GLU A 25 -13.72 -8.14 3.01
CA GLU A 25 -14.98 -8.86 3.19
C GLU A 25 -15.78 -8.92 1.88
N ILE A 26 -15.92 -7.79 1.19
CA ILE A 26 -16.64 -7.70 -0.08
C ILE A 26 -15.95 -8.57 -1.15
N ALA A 27 -14.63 -8.44 -1.28
CA ALA A 27 -13.86 -9.24 -2.24
C ALA A 27 -14.04 -10.74 -2.00
N HIS A 28 -13.86 -11.18 -0.76
CA HIS A 28 -13.93 -12.59 -0.39
C HIS A 28 -15.35 -13.16 -0.48
N ALA A 29 -16.39 -12.37 -0.23
CA ALA A 29 -17.79 -12.78 -0.45
C ALA A 29 -18.05 -13.11 -1.92
N HIS A 30 -17.32 -12.45 -2.84
CA HIS A 30 -17.39 -12.71 -4.27
C HIS A 30 -16.26 -13.65 -4.77
N LYS A 31 -15.50 -14.27 -3.88
CA LYS A 31 -14.38 -15.18 -4.20
C LYS A 31 -13.33 -14.58 -5.12
N ILE A 32 -13.09 -13.28 -4.99
CA ILE A 32 -12.03 -12.56 -5.70
C ILE A 32 -11.00 -12.01 -4.71
N PRO A 33 -9.71 -11.92 -5.09
CA PRO A 33 -8.68 -11.41 -4.20
C PRO A 33 -8.72 -9.89 -4.09
N LEU A 34 -8.30 -9.39 -2.92
CA LEU A 34 -7.96 -8.00 -2.70
C LEU A 34 -6.46 -7.78 -2.88
N ILE A 35 -6.10 -6.91 -3.83
CA ILE A 35 -4.74 -6.39 -4.00
C ILE A 35 -4.69 -4.97 -3.43
N LEU A 36 -3.75 -4.73 -2.54
CA LEU A 36 -3.61 -3.45 -1.86
C LEU A 36 -2.26 -2.81 -2.21
N ASP A 37 -2.29 -1.63 -2.82
CA ASP A 37 -1.11 -0.78 -2.90
C ASP A 37 -0.91 -0.06 -1.57
N ASN A 38 0.16 -0.43 -0.88
CA ASN A 38 0.50 0.08 0.44
C ASN A 38 1.72 1.02 0.40
N THR A 39 1.97 1.63 -0.76
CA THR A 39 3.15 2.47 -0.97
C THR A 39 3.19 3.64 -0.01
N THR A 40 2.08 4.36 0.15
CA THR A 40 2.01 5.58 0.99
C THR A 40 2.13 5.26 2.48
N ALA A 41 1.48 4.20 2.93
CA ALA A 41 1.51 3.81 4.36
C ALA A 41 2.74 2.99 4.71
N THR A 42 3.27 2.20 3.80
CA THR A 42 4.27 1.16 4.04
C THR A 42 3.82 0.12 5.07
N ALA A 43 4.57 -0.95 5.25
CA ALA A 43 4.30 -1.93 6.31
C ALA A 43 4.53 -1.37 7.73
N TYR A 44 5.13 -0.19 7.85
CA TYR A 44 5.34 0.48 9.13
C TYR A 44 4.04 1.04 9.71
N LEU A 45 3.24 1.74 8.89
CA LEU A 45 1.96 2.31 9.33
C LEU A 45 0.83 1.28 9.25
N PHE A 46 0.82 0.43 8.21
CA PHE A 46 -0.29 -0.49 7.97
C PHE A 46 0.17 -1.83 7.41
N GLN A 47 -0.21 -2.92 8.06
CA GLN A 47 0.14 -4.28 7.66
C GLN A 47 -1.03 -4.94 6.90
N GLY A 48 -1.25 -4.57 5.64
CA GLY A 48 -2.43 -4.94 4.85
C GLY A 48 -2.79 -6.43 4.86
N LEU A 49 -1.80 -7.34 4.88
CA LEU A 49 -2.07 -8.78 4.98
C LEU A 49 -2.76 -9.18 6.29
N LYS A 50 -2.57 -8.45 7.38
CA LYS A 50 -3.27 -8.70 8.65
C LYS A 50 -4.72 -8.23 8.63
N HIS A 51 -5.02 -7.30 7.74
CA HIS A 51 -6.34 -6.69 7.56
C HIS A 51 -7.11 -7.25 6.35
N GLY A 52 -6.74 -8.45 5.89
CA GLY A 52 -7.50 -9.18 4.88
C GLY A 52 -7.03 -9.03 3.44
N ALA A 53 -6.07 -8.16 3.13
CA ALA A 53 -5.50 -8.14 1.78
C ALA A 53 -4.82 -9.48 1.45
N ASP A 54 -4.99 -9.94 0.23
CA ASP A 54 -4.38 -11.19 -0.26
C ASP A 54 -3.00 -10.93 -0.84
N ILE A 55 -2.86 -9.81 -1.50
CA ILE A 55 -1.60 -9.36 -2.10
C ILE A 55 -1.40 -7.89 -1.70
N VAL A 56 -0.19 -7.56 -1.27
CA VAL A 56 0.22 -6.19 -0.99
C VAL A 56 1.36 -5.83 -1.93
N VAL A 57 1.23 -4.72 -2.62
CA VAL A 57 2.27 -4.15 -3.47
C VAL A 57 2.78 -2.84 -2.88
N ASN A 58 4.04 -2.56 -3.09
CA ASN A 58 4.68 -1.30 -2.70
C ASN A 58 5.63 -0.86 -3.80
N SER A 59 5.57 0.40 -4.18
CA SER A 59 6.69 1.04 -4.85
C SER A 59 7.82 1.23 -3.85
N SER A 60 8.77 0.30 -3.84
CA SER A 60 9.92 0.39 -2.93
C SER A 60 10.90 1.49 -3.29
N SER A 61 10.76 2.10 -4.47
CA SER A 61 11.48 3.32 -4.88
C SER A 61 11.21 4.52 -3.97
N LYS A 62 10.09 4.51 -3.23
CA LYS A 62 9.63 5.66 -2.43
C LYS A 62 10.09 5.52 -0.98
N TYR A 63 9.17 5.36 -0.05
CA TYR A 63 9.49 5.38 1.39
C TYR A 63 10.40 4.25 1.86
N ILE A 64 10.29 3.06 1.25
CA ILE A 64 11.13 1.91 1.61
C ILE A 64 12.60 2.24 1.31
N ASN A 65 12.89 2.70 0.10
CA ASN A 65 14.23 3.14 -0.27
C ASN A 65 14.63 4.43 0.46
N GLY A 66 13.75 5.43 0.45
CA GLY A 66 13.90 6.69 1.19
C GLY A 66 14.88 7.69 0.62
N SER A 67 15.72 7.30 -0.35
CA SER A 67 16.81 8.14 -0.92
C SER A 67 16.63 8.41 -2.42
N SER A 68 15.55 7.88 -3.04
CA SER A 68 15.26 8.03 -4.48
C SER A 68 16.39 7.58 -5.42
N ASN A 69 17.24 6.65 -4.96
CA ASN A 69 18.41 6.15 -5.70
C ASN A 69 18.20 4.74 -6.28
N SER A 70 16.98 4.19 -6.18
CA SER A 70 16.62 2.88 -6.72
C SER A 70 15.18 2.90 -7.24
N ILE A 71 14.95 2.41 -8.44
CA ILE A 71 13.61 2.14 -8.95
C ILE A 71 13.30 0.67 -8.74
N SER A 72 12.23 0.37 -8.00
CA SER A 72 11.93 -0.99 -7.55
C SER A 72 10.50 -1.15 -7.05
N GLY A 73 10.06 -2.38 -6.93
CA GLY A 73 8.77 -2.75 -6.36
C GLY A 73 8.87 -4.01 -5.53
N ILE A 74 7.99 -4.16 -4.57
CA ILE A 74 7.85 -5.35 -3.73
C ILE A 74 6.40 -5.84 -3.83
N LEU A 75 6.24 -7.14 -4.04
CA LEU A 75 4.97 -7.82 -3.95
C LEU A 75 5.04 -8.83 -2.82
N THR A 76 4.09 -8.73 -1.90
CA THR A 76 3.94 -9.65 -0.76
C THR A 76 2.61 -10.39 -0.87
N TYR A 77 2.64 -11.71 -0.78
CA TYR A 77 1.46 -12.56 -0.91
C TYR A 77 1.12 -13.27 0.41
N SER A 78 -0.18 -13.33 0.74
CA SER A 78 -0.64 -13.92 2.01
C SER A 78 -0.52 -15.45 2.06
N GLY A 79 -0.61 -16.12 0.92
CA GLY A 79 -0.71 -17.57 0.82
C GLY A 79 -2.07 -18.14 1.24
N ARG A 80 -3.04 -17.31 1.61
CA ARG A 80 -4.34 -17.75 2.18
C ARG A 80 -5.46 -17.82 1.17
N PHE A 81 -5.40 -17.00 0.09
CA PHE A 81 -6.47 -16.94 -0.90
C PHE A 81 -6.62 -18.25 -1.66
N GLN A 82 -7.85 -18.73 -1.77
CA GLN A 82 -8.18 -19.97 -2.48
C GLN A 82 -8.48 -19.66 -3.95
N TRP A 83 -7.54 -20.01 -4.81
CA TRP A 83 -7.64 -19.79 -6.26
C TRP A 83 -8.60 -20.76 -6.91
N ASP A 84 -9.78 -20.31 -7.25
CA ASP A 84 -10.77 -21.09 -7.97
C ASP A 84 -10.26 -21.47 -9.37
N SER A 85 -10.45 -22.77 -9.75
CA SER A 85 -9.87 -23.30 -10.99
C SER A 85 -10.57 -22.79 -12.24
N GLU A 86 -11.85 -22.46 -12.17
CA GLU A 86 -12.59 -21.94 -13.33
C GLU A 86 -12.32 -20.44 -13.50
N MET A 87 -12.23 -19.74 -12.39
CA MET A 87 -11.98 -18.31 -12.40
C MET A 87 -10.52 -17.97 -12.71
N TYR A 88 -9.56 -18.80 -12.26
CA TYR A 88 -8.11 -18.54 -12.38
C TYR A 88 -7.36 -19.77 -12.95
N PRO A 89 -7.67 -20.25 -14.15
CA PRO A 89 -7.11 -21.50 -14.69
C PRO A 89 -5.58 -21.48 -14.80
N GLN A 90 -4.96 -20.29 -15.05
CA GLN A 90 -3.51 -20.19 -15.14
C GLN A 90 -2.81 -20.41 -13.80
N ILE A 91 -3.46 -20.06 -12.66
CA ILE A 91 -2.93 -20.33 -11.32
C ILE A 91 -3.25 -21.76 -10.92
N ALA A 92 -4.42 -22.26 -11.28
CA ALA A 92 -4.84 -23.62 -11.01
C ALA A 92 -3.87 -24.68 -11.59
N ALA A 93 -3.23 -24.38 -12.73
CA ALA A 93 -2.18 -25.22 -13.30
C ALA A 93 -0.97 -25.43 -12.37
N TYR A 94 -0.82 -24.55 -11.36
CA TYR A 94 0.25 -24.59 -10.35
C TYR A 94 -0.24 -25.07 -8.99
N LYS A 95 -1.47 -25.57 -8.86
CA LYS A 95 -2.06 -25.99 -7.57
C LYS A 95 -1.23 -27.00 -6.77
N LYS A 96 -0.36 -27.77 -7.46
CA LYS A 96 0.57 -28.71 -6.79
C LYS A 96 1.53 -28.02 -5.79
N PHE A 97 1.71 -26.69 -5.92
CA PHE A 97 2.52 -25.89 -5.00
C PHE A 97 1.71 -25.36 -3.79
N GLY A 98 0.45 -25.78 -3.64
CA GLY A 98 -0.40 -25.38 -2.52
C GLY A 98 -0.53 -23.88 -2.37
N PRO A 99 -0.32 -23.31 -1.15
CA PRO A 99 -0.38 -21.88 -0.92
C PRO A 99 0.55 -21.03 -1.79
N MET A 100 1.60 -21.64 -2.33
CA MET A 100 2.57 -20.96 -3.20
C MET A 100 2.20 -20.97 -4.69
N ALA A 101 1.04 -21.49 -5.06
CA ALA A 101 0.62 -21.62 -6.48
C ALA A 101 0.70 -20.29 -7.25
N TYR A 102 0.25 -19.17 -6.63
CA TYR A 102 0.32 -17.84 -7.22
C TYR A 102 1.77 -17.42 -7.48
N ILE A 103 2.64 -17.53 -6.47
CA ILE A 103 4.06 -17.15 -6.59
C ILE A 103 4.78 -18.08 -7.58
N ALA A 104 4.47 -19.38 -7.56
CA ALA A 104 5.03 -20.34 -8.53
C ALA A 104 4.63 -19.97 -9.98
N ARG A 105 3.37 -19.61 -10.22
CA ARG A 105 2.92 -19.11 -11.52
C ARG A 105 3.66 -17.83 -11.92
N LEU A 106 3.76 -16.88 -11.01
CA LEU A 106 4.43 -15.60 -11.26
C LEU A 106 5.90 -15.82 -11.67
N ARG A 107 6.63 -16.64 -10.90
CA ARG A 107 8.05 -16.90 -11.14
C ARG A 107 8.34 -17.74 -12.37
N ASN A 108 7.56 -18.81 -12.59
CA ASN A 108 7.83 -19.76 -13.66
C ASN A 108 7.31 -19.33 -15.04
N SER A 109 6.60 -18.22 -15.12
CA SER A 109 6.13 -17.67 -16.39
C SER A 109 6.46 -16.19 -16.52
N LEU A 110 5.72 -15.31 -15.90
CA LEU A 110 5.87 -13.86 -16.12
C LEU A 110 7.30 -13.39 -15.82
N PHE A 111 7.81 -13.70 -14.64
CA PHE A 111 9.16 -13.29 -14.22
C PHE A 111 10.23 -13.88 -15.15
N ARG A 112 10.16 -15.20 -15.41
CA ARG A 112 11.12 -15.89 -16.28
C ARG A 112 11.05 -15.37 -17.72
N ASP A 113 9.85 -15.19 -18.25
CA ASP A 113 9.64 -14.92 -19.68
C ASP A 113 9.87 -13.43 -20.01
N THR A 114 9.60 -12.52 -19.07
CA THR A 114 9.83 -11.07 -19.25
C THR A 114 11.21 -10.63 -18.78
N GLY A 115 11.89 -11.40 -17.94
CA GLY A 115 13.17 -11.04 -17.35
C GLY A 115 13.08 -9.86 -16.33
N ALA A 116 11.88 -9.55 -15.82
CA ALA A 116 11.64 -8.44 -14.91
C ALA A 116 12.22 -8.70 -13.50
N CYS A 117 13.55 -8.78 -13.42
CA CYS A 117 14.30 -9.06 -12.19
C CYS A 117 14.92 -7.78 -11.63
N LEU A 118 14.73 -7.55 -10.33
CA LEU A 118 15.40 -6.44 -9.65
C LEU A 118 16.93 -6.66 -9.63
N ALA A 119 17.68 -5.65 -10.09
CA ALA A 119 19.14 -5.69 -10.02
C ALA A 119 19.61 -5.81 -8.57
N PRO A 120 20.64 -6.63 -8.28
CA PRO A 120 21.16 -6.81 -6.91
C PRO A 120 21.55 -5.51 -6.22
N MET A 121 22.10 -4.53 -6.95
CA MET A 121 22.44 -3.22 -6.40
C MET A 121 21.19 -2.48 -5.94
N ASN A 122 20.09 -2.51 -6.70
CA ASN A 122 18.84 -1.87 -6.31
C ASN A 122 18.23 -2.55 -5.08
N ALA A 123 18.33 -3.87 -4.98
CA ALA A 123 17.91 -4.61 -3.79
C ALA A 123 18.74 -4.20 -2.56
N TYR A 124 20.04 -4.08 -2.70
CA TYR A 124 20.95 -3.64 -1.64
C TYR A 124 20.61 -2.22 -1.16
N LEU A 125 20.39 -1.27 -2.07
CA LEU A 125 19.99 0.09 -1.74
C LEU A 125 18.66 0.14 -0.99
N ASN A 126 17.71 -0.71 -1.34
CA ASN A 126 16.45 -0.84 -0.60
C ASN A 126 16.67 -1.40 0.81
N LEU A 127 17.56 -2.38 0.99
CA LEU A 127 17.88 -2.92 2.32
C LEU A 127 18.47 -1.85 3.23
N ILE A 128 19.39 -1.03 2.71
CA ILE A 128 19.92 0.13 3.46
C ILE A 128 18.80 1.09 3.84
N GLY A 129 17.91 1.43 2.88
CA GLY A 129 16.76 2.31 3.15
C GLY A 129 15.83 1.77 4.24
N MET A 130 15.65 0.46 4.30
CA MET A 130 14.79 -0.19 5.30
C MET A 130 15.31 -0.05 6.73
N GLU A 131 16.62 0.06 6.94
CA GLU A 131 17.21 0.21 8.27
C GLU A 131 16.68 1.43 9.03
N THR A 132 16.35 2.50 8.32
CA THR A 132 15.83 3.74 8.89
C THR A 132 14.34 3.97 8.60
N LEU A 133 13.65 3.03 7.98
CA LEU A 133 12.26 3.21 7.55
C LEU A 133 11.35 3.66 8.69
N GLY A 134 11.41 2.99 9.83
CA GLY A 134 10.56 3.31 10.99
C GLY A 134 10.78 4.74 11.48
N LEU A 135 12.05 5.13 11.68
CA LEU A 135 12.42 6.47 12.14
C LEU A 135 11.97 7.56 11.15
N ARG A 136 12.15 7.30 9.86
CA ARG A 136 11.73 8.26 8.82
C ARG A 136 10.22 8.39 8.74
N MET A 137 9.49 7.29 8.75
CA MET A 137 8.02 7.32 8.70
C MET A 137 7.44 8.03 9.92
N GLU A 138 7.94 7.75 11.11
CA GLU A 138 7.50 8.41 12.34
C GLU A 138 7.71 9.92 12.26
N ARG A 139 8.91 10.37 11.89
CA ARG A 139 9.21 11.79 11.77
C ARG A 139 8.40 12.48 10.66
N GLN A 140 8.26 11.84 9.51
CA GLN A 140 7.50 12.39 8.39
C GLN A 140 6.01 12.52 8.72
N CYS A 141 5.42 11.53 9.41
CA CYS A 141 4.02 11.60 9.83
C CYS A 141 3.79 12.68 10.89
N SER A 142 4.68 12.79 11.88
CA SER A 142 4.62 13.85 12.89
C SER A 142 4.69 15.23 12.25
N ASN A 143 5.69 15.46 11.39
CA ASN A 143 5.85 16.74 10.69
C ASN A 143 4.62 17.08 9.82
N ALA A 144 4.05 16.08 9.13
CA ALA A 144 2.87 16.30 8.29
C ALA A 144 1.64 16.67 9.11
N LEU A 145 1.43 16.00 10.25
CA LEU A 145 0.33 16.31 11.15
C LEU A 145 0.47 17.72 11.76
N GLU A 146 1.64 18.05 12.28
CA GLU A 146 1.93 19.37 12.86
C GLU A 146 1.73 20.48 11.82
N LEU A 147 2.23 20.29 10.60
CA LEU A 147 2.04 21.24 9.51
C LEU A 147 0.57 21.37 9.11
N ALA A 148 -0.16 20.26 9.03
CA ALA A 148 -1.58 20.25 8.67
C ALA A 148 -2.40 21.04 9.70
N GLN A 149 -2.17 20.80 10.98
CA GLN A 149 -2.84 21.51 12.09
C GLN A 149 -2.50 22.99 12.08
N TRP A 150 -1.23 23.34 11.94
CA TRP A 150 -0.80 24.74 11.85
C TRP A 150 -1.43 25.48 10.67
N LEU A 151 -1.51 24.86 9.50
CA LEU A 151 -2.13 25.45 8.32
C LEU A 151 -3.64 25.69 8.54
N GLU A 152 -4.34 24.72 9.11
CA GLU A 152 -5.77 24.80 9.38
C GLU A 152 -6.09 25.92 10.38
N GLU A 153 -5.26 26.06 11.42
CA GLU A 153 -5.41 27.09 12.47
C GLU A 153 -5.03 28.49 11.95
N THR A 154 -3.96 28.59 11.16
CA THR A 154 -3.39 29.89 10.79
C THR A 154 -4.05 30.50 9.55
N TYR A 155 -4.52 29.65 8.63
CA TYR A 155 -5.07 30.06 7.34
C TYR A 155 -6.47 29.48 7.08
N PRO A 156 -7.52 29.99 7.74
CA PRO A 156 -8.88 29.44 7.62
C PRO A 156 -9.47 29.49 6.20
N SER A 157 -8.89 30.29 5.31
CA SER A 157 -9.27 30.35 3.89
C SER A 157 -8.66 29.23 3.03
N VAL A 158 -7.74 28.47 3.59
CA VAL A 158 -7.07 27.34 2.90
C VAL A 158 -7.71 26.03 3.35
N THR A 159 -8.20 25.25 2.42
CA THR A 159 -8.64 23.90 2.72
C THR A 159 -7.43 22.98 2.82
N VAL A 160 -7.23 22.35 3.97
CA VAL A 160 -6.15 21.38 4.19
C VAL A 160 -6.71 19.98 4.11
N ASN A 161 -6.18 19.16 3.20
CA ASN A 161 -6.53 17.75 3.10
C ASN A 161 -5.40 16.90 3.69
N TYR A 162 -5.67 16.29 4.84
CA TYR A 162 -4.78 15.35 5.52
C TYR A 162 -5.60 14.36 6.37
N PRO A 163 -5.39 13.05 6.24
CA PRO A 163 -6.25 12.04 6.89
C PRO A 163 -6.26 12.10 8.42
N GLY A 164 -5.22 12.66 9.03
CA GLY A 164 -5.09 12.80 10.49
C GLY A 164 -5.74 14.06 11.08
N LEU A 165 -6.35 14.95 10.29
CA LEU A 165 -7.11 16.08 10.80
C LEU A 165 -8.51 15.66 11.20
N LYS A 166 -9.02 16.17 12.32
CA LYS A 166 -10.41 15.93 12.77
C LYS A 166 -11.46 16.45 11.80
N SER A 167 -11.12 17.43 10.99
CA SER A 167 -11.94 17.97 9.89
C SER A 167 -11.98 17.08 8.66
N SER A 168 -11.07 16.10 8.54
CA SER A 168 -11.01 15.19 7.41
C SER A 168 -12.19 14.21 7.39
N ASN A 169 -12.79 14.01 6.21
CA ASN A 169 -13.81 12.97 6.00
C ASN A 169 -13.27 11.55 6.28
N TRP A 170 -11.96 11.38 6.31
CA TRP A 170 -11.28 10.11 6.51
C TRP A 170 -10.72 9.92 7.91
N TYR A 171 -10.99 10.87 8.83
CA TYR A 171 -10.40 10.83 10.18
C TYR A 171 -10.80 9.57 10.93
N GLU A 172 -12.08 9.22 10.99
CA GLU A 172 -12.56 8.07 11.77
C GLU A 172 -11.96 6.75 11.28
N ILE A 173 -11.91 6.54 9.95
CA ILE A 173 -11.31 5.32 9.40
C ILE A 173 -9.79 5.31 9.60
N SER A 174 -9.14 6.47 9.54
CA SER A 174 -7.71 6.61 9.80
C SER A 174 -7.35 6.26 11.23
N GLU A 175 -8.09 6.79 12.21
CA GLU A 175 -7.93 6.45 13.63
C GLU A 175 -8.13 4.96 13.90
N LYS A 176 -9.13 4.35 13.24
CA LYS A 176 -9.39 2.91 13.36
C LYS A 176 -8.24 2.06 12.83
N GLN A 177 -7.66 2.44 11.68
CA GLN A 177 -6.70 1.60 10.95
C GLN A 177 -5.24 1.87 11.29
N PHE A 178 -4.87 3.12 11.57
CA PHE A 178 -3.48 3.51 11.73
C PHE A 178 -3.13 3.81 13.18
N SER A 179 -2.18 3.08 13.73
CA SER A 179 -1.72 3.27 15.11
C SER A 179 -0.41 4.09 15.22
N ARG A 180 0.21 4.46 14.10
CA ARG A 180 1.55 5.05 14.06
C ARG A 180 1.66 6.32 13.22
N GLY A 181 0.52 6.89 12.80
CA GLY A 181 0.45 8.08 11.96
C GLY A 181 -0.34 7.85 10.67
N TYR A 182 -0.65 8.91 9.94
CA TYR A 182 -1.64 8.95 8.87
C TYR A 182 -1.03 9.22 7.49
N GLY A 183 0.23 8.86 7.30
CA GLY A 183 1.00 9.19 6.10
C GLY A 183 1.69 10.56 6.20
N CYS A 184 2.40 10.91 5.15
CA CYS A 184 3.19 12.16 5.10
C CYS A 184 2.87 13.02 3.88
N LEU A 185 1.80 12.70 3.15
CA LEU A 185 1.28 13.54 2.08
C LEU A 185 0.21 14.47 2.64
N LEU A 186 0.28 15.70 2.21
CA LEU A 186 -0.64 16.79 2.57
C LEU A 186 -0.95 17.58 1.32
N TYR A 187 -2.22 17.93 1.12
CA TYR A 187 -2.65 18.81 0.03
C TYR A 187 -3.40 20.01 0.57
N THR A 188 -3.25 21.14 -0.12
CA THR A 188 -3.95 22.39 0.20
C THR A 188 -4.70 22.91 -1.01
N SER A 189 -5.82 23.61 -0.78
CA SER A 189 -6.56 24.33 -1.84
C SER A 189 -6.71 25.80 -1.43
N PRO A 190 -6.38 26.76 -2.32
CA PRO A 190 -5.89 26.53 -3.67
C PRO A 190 -4.47 25.96 -3.67
N SER A 191 -4.26 24.90 -4.45
CA SER A 191 -2.91 24.39 -4.67
C SER A 191 -2.14 25.38 -5.56
N PRO A 192 -0.88 25.68 -5.29
CA PRO A 192 -0.07 26.47 -6.21
C PRO A 192 -0.02 25.75 -7.57
N ARG A 193 -0.31 26.50 -8.62
CA ARG A 193 -0.25 26.02 -10.00
C ARG A 193 1.19 25.98 -10.47
#